data_60c0aa99ac6d7babfc40fe1dac2b94b3
#
_entry.id   60c0aa99ac6d7babfc40fe1dac2b94b3
#
_cell.length_a   1.000
_cell.length_b   1.000
_cell.length_c   1.000
_cell.angle_alpha   90.00
_cell.angle_beta   90.00
_cell.angle_gamma   90.00
#
_symmetry.space_group_name_H-M   'P 1'
#
loop_
_entity.id
_entity.type
_entity.pdbx_description
1 polymer ?
#
loop_
_entity_poly.entity_id
_entity_poly.type
_entity_poly.pdbx_seq_one_letter_code
_entity_poly.pdbx_strand_id
1 'polypeptide(L)'
;MTRPTFIWPQSQSNRALANIVQFASSERVEEKLEYMFPSGIPVLFSSGRAALTFSLIIKNLSRADKIGIFPFAGHCVFDAVSRIATPTELDNSAILKIVFQQWGFSQHHGLSADDIEDCADSLLMLGGKLFQGGGGIEIWSLPKILGTTGGGILWCRSPEQAVALRRLRNDQKNATFLWGLRLLGCYNTFAHKLWQGAEASIGKPSRLQTGEILNALDGWEKVTLDRQRKFDLASSLAPKWLNLKADRLPCVIPILLKNNNDGEKLALQAGISSGQRMIERYNASGACELVRVLPIPIHQDVSVDRLKTIMNLIKPYIRIDI
;
A
#
# COMPACT_ATOMS: atom_id res chain seq x y z
N MET A 1 28.57 7.26 3.17
CA MET A 1 27.32 7.18 2.39
C MET A 1 26.15 7.04 3.36
N THR A 2 25.16 7.90 3.29
CA THR A 2 23.92 7.78 4.08
C THR A 2 23.13 6.57 3.58
N ARG A 3 22.56 5.79 4.50
CA ARG A 3 21.69 4.65 4.13
C ARG A 3 20.53 5.14 3.24
N PRO A 4 20.16 4.40 2.17
CA PRO A 4 19.04 4.78 1.32
C PRO A 4 17.75 4.83 2.10
N THR A 5 16.94 5.85 1.87
CA THR A 5 15.62 6.02 2.46
C THR A 5 14.57 5.56 1.44
N PHE A 6 13.79 4.55 1.80
CA PHE A 6 12.75 4.00 0.93
C PHE A 6 11.43 4.75 1.15
N ILE A 7 10.51 4.67 0.19
CA ILE A 7 9.18 5.31 0.31
C ILE A 7 8.23 4.54 1.26
N TRP A 8 8.55 3.29 1.57
CA TRP A 8 7.82 2.47 2.54
C TRP A 8 8.76 1.97 3.62
N PRO A 9 8.24 1.68 4.82
CA PRO A 9 9.03 1.03 5.86
C PRO A 9 9.59 -0.29 5.36
N GLN A 10 10.79 -0.62 5.80
CA GLN A 10 11.45 -1.84 5.36
C GLN A 10 11.16 -2.99 6.32
N SER A 11 10.86 -4.16 5.74
CA SER A 11 10.79 -5.39 6.51
C SER A 11 12.17 -5.67 7.12
N GLN A 12 12.23 -5.82 8.43
CA GLN A 12 13.46 -6.06 9.17
C GLN A 12 13.52 -7.50 9.64
N SER A 13 14.54 -8.24 9.21
CA SER A 13 14.72 -9.65 9.58
C SER A 13 14.81 -9.85 11.10
N ASN A 14 15.44 -8.93 11.83
CA ASN A 14 15.52 -8.99 13.29
C ASN A 14 14.14 -8.86 13.97
N ARG A 15 13.25 -8.02 13.46
CA ARG A 15 11.87 -7.92 13.95
C ARG A 15 11.08 -9.20 13.66
N ALA A 16 11.20 -9.74 12.47
CA ALA A 16 10.55 -11.01 12.10
C ALA A 16 11.05 -12.17 12.96
N LEU A 17 12.36 -12.27 13.19
CA LEU A 17 12.96 -13.31 14.02
C LEU A 17 12.60 -13.16 15.51
N ALA A 18 12.48 -11.94 16.03
CA ALA A 18 12.03 -11.71 17.41
C ALA A 18 10.59 -12.21 17.65
N ASN A 19 9.78 -12.31 16.61
CA ASN A 19 8.38 -12.76 16.68
C ASN A 19 8.19 -14.25 16.36
N ILE A 20 9.26 -15.01 16.13
CA ILE A 20 9.19 -16.44 15.77
C ILE A 20 8.44 -17.29 16.80
N VAL A 21 8.46 -16.90 18.06
CA VAL A 21 7.75 -17.60 19.16
C VAL A 21 6.30 -17.17 19.34
N GLN A 22 5.86 -16.13 18.62
CA GLN A 22 4.48 -15.64 18.66
C GLN A 22 3.69 -16.23 17.50
N PHE A 23 3.03 -17.35 17.76
CA PHE A 23 2.11 -17.93 16.78
C PHE A 23 0.71 -17.38 17.00
N ALA A 24 0.10 -16.89 15.93
CA ALA A 24 -1.30 -16.49 15.94
C ALA A 24 -2.06 -17.15 14.78
N SER A 25 -3.36 -17.25 14.89
CA SER A 25 -4.23 -17.63 13.77
C SER A 25 -4.60 -16.39 12.94
N SER A 26 -5.04 -16.60 11.70
CA SER A 26 -5.54 -15.50 10.85
C SER A 26 -6.79 -14.87 11.48
N GLU A 27 -7.63 -15.67 12.09
CA GLU A 27 -8.87 -15.26 12.74
C GLU A 27 -8.60 -14.26 13.86
N ARG A 28 -7.60 -14.53 14.71
CA ARG A 28 -7.22 -13.60 15.80
C ARG A 28 -6.70 -12.26 15.29
N VAL A 29 -6.00 -12.25 14.16
CA VAL A 29 -5.59 -11.00 13.50
C VAL A 29 -6.80 -10.25 12.95
N GLU A 30 -7.72 -10.97 12.29
CA GLU A 30 -8.95 -10.42 11.74
C GLU A 30 -9.85 -9.84 12.82
N GLU A 31 -10.09 -10.55 13.91
CA GLU A 31 -10.85 -10.07 15.09
C GLU A 31 -10.26 -8.76 15.65
N LYS A 32 -8.94 -8.68 15.79
CA LYS A 32 -8.27 -7.47 16.24
C LYS A 32 -8.46 -6.30 15.27
N LEU A 33 -8.34 -6.55 13.97
CA LEU A 33 -8.55 -5.55 12.92
C LEU A 33 -10.00 -5.06 12.91
N GLU A 34 -10.97 -5.97 13.03
CA GLU A 34 -12.40 -5.63 13.09
C GLU A 34 -12.73 -4.77 14.32
N TYR A 35 -12.11 -5.08 15.47
CA TYR A 35 -12.22 -4.24 16.66
C TYR A 35 -11.63 -2.82 16.44
N MET A 36 -10.49 -2.73 15.75
CA MET A 36 -9.85 -1.45 15.46
C MET A 36 -10.60 -0.62 14.40
N PHE A 37 -11.25 -1.27 13.44
CA PHE A 37 -11.91 -0.66 12.29
C PHE A 37 -13.27 -1.31 12.00
N PRO A 38 -14.31 -1.00 12.78
CA PRO A 38 -15.59 -1.71 12.74
C PRO A 38 -16.44 -1.43 11.48
N SER A 39 -15.96 -0.58 10.57
CA SER A 39 -16.69 -0.22 9.34
C SER A 39 -16.54 -1.23 8.19
N GLY A 40 -15.78 -2.32 8.39
CA GLY A 40 -15.56 -3.36 7.39
C GLY A 40 -15.21 -4.71 7.99
N ILE A 41 -15.23 -5.75 7.18
CA ILE A 41 -14.90 -7.12 7.58
C ILE A 41 -13.55 -7.48 6.97
N PRO A 42 -12.50 -7.68 7.78
CA PRO A 42 -11.17 -7.98 7.27
C PRO A 42 -11.02 -9.46 6.91
N VAL A 43 -10.27 -9.72 5.84
CA VAL A 43 -9.76 -11.04 5.49
C VAL A 43 -8.25 -10.94 5.28
N LEU A 44 -7.48 -11.64 6.09
CA LEU A 44 -6.02 -11.62 6.05
C LEU A 44 -5.49 -12.57 4.97
N PHE A 45 -4.63 -12.07 4.10
CA PHE A 45 -3.88 -12.81 3.10
C PHE A 45 -2.37 -12.73 3.38
N SER A 46 -1.59 -13.57 2.70
CA SER A 46 -0.12 -13.61 2.83
C SER A 46 0.56 -12.32 2.36
N SER A 47 -0.07 -11.59 1.44
CA SER A 47 0.42 -10.32 0.87
C SER A 47 -0.72 -9.48 0.31
N GLY A 48 -0.47 -8.19 0.08
CA GLY A 48 -1.42 -7.31 -0.61
C GLY A 48 -1.69 -7.75 -2.05
N ARG A 49 -0.69 -8.33 -2.72
CA ARG A 49 -0.84 -8.88 -4.07
C ARG A 49 -1.75 -10.12 -4.07
N ALA A 50 -1.60 -11.02 -3.10
CA ALA A 50 -2.50 -12.13 -2.92
C ALA A 50 -3.93 -11.64 -2.63
N ALA A 51 -4.10 -10.67 -1.73
CA ALA A 51 -5.40 -10.06 -1.45
C ALA A 51 -6.07 -9.54 -2.74
N LEU A 52 -5.32 -8.82 -3.59
CA LEU A 52 -5.82 -8.34 -4.87
C LEU A 52 -6.18 -9.50 -5.82
N THR A 53 -5.32 -10.49 -5.97
CA THR A 53 -5.57 -11.65 -6.85
C THR A 53 -6.85 -12.38 -6.42
N PHE A 54 -7.01 -12.66 -5.13
CA PHE A 54 -8.18 -13.39 -4.62
C PHE A 54 -9.46 -12.54 -4.66
N SER A 55 -9.38 -11.21 -4.56
CA SER A 55 -10.54 -10.34 -4.77
C SER A 55 -11.07 -10.40 -6.21
N LEU A 56 -10.17 -10.60 -7.18
CA LEU A 56 -10.56 -10.76 -8.59
C LEU A 56 -11.12 -12.16 -8.87
N ILE A 57 -10.57 -13.21 -8.24
CA ILE A 57 -11.06 -14.59 -8.40
C ILE A 57 -12.54 -14.71 -7.99
N ILE A 58 -12.96 -14.11 -6.87
CA ILE A 58 -14.37 -14.21 -6.44
C ILE A 58 -15.35 -13.45 -7.33
N LYS A 59 -14.86 -12.58 -8.20
CA LYS A 59 -15.68 -11.85 -9.18
C LYS A 59 -16.00 -12.67 -10.43
N ASN A 60 -15.52 -13.92 -10.53
CA ASN A 60 -15.70 -14.82 -11.67
C ASN A 60 -15.31 -14.22 -13.02
N LEU A 61 -14.22 -13.44 -13.02
CA LEU A 61 -13.70 -12.77 -14.21
C LEU A 61 -12.99 -13.73 -15.15
N SER A 62 -12.99 -13.39 -16.42
CA SER A 62 -12.30 -14.09 -17.49
C SER A 62 -11.23 -13.22 -18.15
N ARG A 63 -10.40 -13.81 -18.99
CA ARG A 63 -9.39 -13.09 -19.79
C ARG A 63 -9.99 -12.10 -20.78
N ALA A 64 -11.28 -12.22 -21.10
CA ALA A 64 -11.99 -11.30 -21.98
C ALA A 64 -12.45 -10.02 -21.25
N ASP A 65 -12.52 -10.09 -19.91
CA ASP A 65 -12.99 -8.97 -19.10
C ASP A 65 -11.88 -7.92 -18.93
N LYS A 66 -12.26 -6.65 -19.05
CA LYS A 66 -11.35 -5.50 -18.92
C LYS A 66 -11.42 -4.91 -17.52
N ILE A 67 -10.27 -4.78 -16.88
CA ILE A 67 -10.13 -4.18 -15.55
C ILE A 67 -9.36 -2.88 -15.69
N GLY A 68 -9.99 -1.77 -15.28
CA GLY A 68 -9.39 -0.45 -15.27
C GLY A 68 -8.34 -0.32 -14.16
N ILE A 69 -7.11 0.07 -14.50
CA ILE A 69 -6.02 0.29 -13.56
C ILE A 69 -5.25 1.57 -13.89
N PHE A 70 -4.61 2.14 -12.89
CA PHE A 70 -3.72 3.30 -13.05
C PHE A 70 -2.56 2.95 -14.02
N PRO A 71 -2.26 3.77 -15.04
CA PRO A 71 -1.24 3.45 -16.07
C PRO A 71 0.18 3.26 -15.51
N PHE A 72 0.49 3.89 -14.35
CA PHE A 72 1.76 3.75 -13.64
C PHE A 72 1.62 2.92 -12.37
N ALA A 73 0.58 2.09 -12.25
CA ALA A 73 0.47 1.14 -11.16
C ALA A 73 1.71 0.24 -11.08
N GLY A 74 2.03 -0.21 -9.89
CA GLY A 74 3.15 -1.12 -9.70
C GLY A 74 2.98 -2.41 -10.52
N HIS A 75 4.07 -2.98 -11.01
CA HIS A 75 4.06 -4.24 -11.78
C HIS A 75 3.29 -5.36 -11.05
N CYS A 76 3.21 -5.30 -9.72
CA CYS A 76 2.44 -6.24 -8.91
C CYS A 76 0.92 -6.18 -9.15
N VAL A 77 0.39 -5.01 -9.48
CA VAL A 77 -1.03 -4.85 -9.82
C VAL A 77 -1.30 -5.41 -11.21
N PHE A 78 -0.44 -5.06 -12.18
CA PHE A 78 -0.50 -5.63 -13.54
C PHE A 78 -0.40 -7.15 -13.52
N ASP A 79 0.55 -7.72 -12.75
CA ASP A 79 0.71 -9.17 -12.63
C ASP A 79 -0.55 -9.83 -12.05
N ALA A 80 -1.11 -9.28 -10.97
CA ALA A 80 -2.32 -9.81 -10.35
C ALA A 80 -3.52 -9.80 -11.31
N VAL A 81 -3.75 -8.68 -12.00
CA VAL A 81 -4.85 -8.53 -12.97
C VAL A 81 -4.63 -9.46 -14.16
N SER A 82 -3.43 -9.46 -14.75
CA SER A 82 -3.11 -10.23 -15.96
C SER A 82 -3.22 -11.74 -15.80
N ARG A 83 -3.22 -12.26 -14.57
CA ARG A 83 -3.47 -13.68 -14.28
C ARG A 83 -4.92 -14.08 -14.50
N ILE A 84 -5.86 -13.15 -14.41
CA ILE A 84 -7.30 -13.41 -14.34
C ILE A 84 -8.05 -12.73 -15.48
N ALA A 85 -7.73 -11.46 -15.76
CA ALA A 85 -8.45 -10.58 -16.68
C ALA A 85 -7.47 -9.78 -17.55
N THR A 86 -7.96 -8.86 -18.37
CA THR A 86 -7.16 -7.97 -19.22
C THR A 86 -7.07 -6.59 -18.56
N PRO A 87 -5.87 -6.10 -18.18
CA PRO A 87 -5.70 -4.75 -17.67
C PRO A 87 -5.94 -3.72 -18.79
N THR A 88 -6.64 -2.63 -18.47
CA THR A 88 -6.89 -1.48 -19.35
C THR A 88 -6.72 -0.18 -18.56
N GLU A 89 -6.78 0.96 -19.22
CA GLU A 89 -6.85 2.26 -18.56
C GLU A 89 -8.16 2.43 -17.78
N LEU A 90 -8.18 3.41 -16.87
CA LEU A 90 -9.36 3.75 -16.06
C LEU A 90 -10.41 4.47 -16.91
N ASP A 91 -11.06 3.75 -17.78
CA ASP A 91 -12.11 4.26 -18.67
C ASP A 91 -13.47 3.55 -18.44
N ASN A 92 -14.48 3.95 -19.18
CA ASN A 92 -15.82 3.40 -19.08
C ASN A 92 -15.97 2.02 -19.76
N SER A 93 -14.95 1.51 -20.45
CA SER A 93 -14.97 0.17 -21.04
C SER A 93 -14.62 -0.93 -20.04
N ALA A 94 -14.06 -0.56 -18.88
CA ALA A 94 -13.74 -1.48 -17.82
C ALA A 94 -15.01 -1.91 -17.06
N ILE A 95 -15.13 -3.23 -16.79
CA ILE A 95 -16.26 -3.77 -16.03
C ILE A 95 -16.14 -3.52 -14.52
N LEU A 96 -14.93 -3.32 -14.04
CA LEU A 96 -14.61 -2.83 -12.72
C LEU A 96 -13.27 -2.06 -12.75
N LYS A 97 -13.03 -1.25 -11.73
CA LYS A 97 -11.83 -0.44 -11.60
C LYS A 97 -11.06 -0.81 -10.34
N ILE A 98 -9.74 -0.84 -10.44
CA ILE A 98 -8.84 -0.87 -9.30
C ILE A 98 -8.24 0.52 -9.16
N VAL A 99 -8.75 1.27 -8.20
CA VAL A 99 -8.37 2.67 -8.00
C VAL A 99 -7.31 2.74 -6.92
N PHE A 100 -6.13 3.21 -7.31
CA PHE A 100 -5.02 3.39 -6.40
C PHE A 100 -5.19 4.68 -5.62
N GLN A 101 -5.46 4.57 -4.32
CA GLN A 101 -5.49 5.70 -3.37
C GLN A 101 -4.04 6.04 -2.96
N GLN A 102 -3.26 6.51 -3.94
CA GLN A 102 -1.80 6.63 -3.84
C GLN A 102 -1.38 7.46 -2.63
N TRP A 103 -0.69 6.80 -1.69
CA TRP A 103 -0.22 7.38 -0.43
C TRP A 103 -1.31 7.99 0.47
N GLY A 104 -2.57 7.63 0.27
CA GLY A 104 -3.72 8.18 0.98
C GLY A 104 -4.27 9.47 0.38
N PHE A 105 -3.63 10.02 -0.66
CA PHE A 105 -4.19 11.10 -1.45
C PHE A 105 -5.13 10.51 -2.49
N SER A 106 -6.40 10.82 -2.37
CA SER A 106 -7.41 10.29 -3.28
C SER A 106 -8.03 11.40 -4.10
N GLN A 107 -8.19 11.11 -5.38
CA GLN A 107 -8.89 11.97 -6.32
C GLN A 107 -10.13 11.30 -6.92
N HIS A 108 -10.35 10.02 -6.56
CA HIS A 108 -11.48 9.25 -7.05
C HIS A 108 -12.61 9.27 -6.03
N HIS A 109 -13.80 9.58 -6.52
CA HIS A 109 -15.05 9.57 -5.77
C HIS A 109 -16.13 8.83 -6.57
N GLY A 110 -17.16 8.34 -5.89
CA GLY A 110 -18.30 7.72 -6.55
C GLY A 110 -17.98 6.39 -7.23
N LEU A 111 -17.04 5.62 -6.66
CA LEU A 111 -16.77 4.27 -7.10
C LEU A 111 -18.01 3.38 -6.90
N SER A 112 -18.16 2.37 -7.75
CA SER A 112 -19.21 1.38 -7.61
C SER A 112 -18.88 0.35 -6.52
N ALA A 113 -19.90 -0.37 -6.07
CA ALA A 113 -19.71 -1.48 -5.11
C ALA A 113 -18.87 -2.64 -5.70
N ASP A 114 -18.66 -2.66 -7.00
CA ASP A 114 -17.80 -3.64 -7.67
C ASP A 114 -16.34 -3.22 -7.72
N ASP A 115 -16.06 -1.93 -7.61
CA ASP A 115 -14.71 -1.39 -7.70
C ASP A 115 -13.87 -1.71 -6.46
N ILE A 116 -12.56 -1.70 -6.65
CA ILE A 116 -11.57 -2.01 -5.61
C ILE A 116 -10.76 -0.76 -5.30
N GLU A 117 -10.69 -0.39 -4.03
CA GLU A 117 -9.81 0.66 -3.53
C GLU A 117 -8.46 0.05 -3.11
N ASP A 118 -7.41 0.33 -3.87
CA ASP A 118 -6.04 -0.05 -3.48
C ASP A 118 -5.46 1.04 -2.55
N CYS A 119 -5.59 0.81 -1.25
CA CYS A 119 -5.06 1.65 -0.18
C CYS A 119 -3.78 1.05 0.43
N ALA A 120 -2.99 0.34 -0.39
CA ALA A 120 -1.87 -0.48 0.06
C ALA A 120 -0.78 0.27 0.84
N ASP A 121 -0.67 1.58 0.70
CA ASP A 121 0.45 2.36 1.23
C ASP A 121 0.04 3.58 2.08
N SER A 122 -1.20 3.62 2.53
CA SER A 122 -1.68 4.62 3.49
C SER A 122 -2.10 3.98 4.82
N LEU A 123 -1.83 4.67 5.91
CA LEU A 123 -2.23 4.26 7.26
C LEU A 123 -3.58 4.87 7.59
N LEU A 124 -4.56 4.06 7.99
CA LEU A 124 -5.83 4.56 8.51
C LEU A 124 -5.69 4.82 10.03
N MET A 125 -6.17 5.96 10.50
CA MET A 125 -6.24 6.26 11.94
C MET A 125 -7.26 5.36 12.63
N LEU A 126 -7.06 5.07 13.91
CA LEU A 126 -8.01 4.25 14.68
C LEU A 126 -9.42 4.86 14.64
N GLY A 127 -10.41 4.04 14.39
CA GLY A 127 -11.80 4.47 14.24
C GLY A 127 -12.11 5.18 12.91
N GLY A 128 -11.12 5.35 12.01
CA GLY A 128 -11.31 5.94 10.69
C GLY A 128 -12.20 5.08 9.78
N LYS A 129 -12.81 5.73 8.79
CA LYS A 129 -13.72 5.05 7.85
C LYS A 129 -12.97 4.34 6.73
N LEU A 130 -13.33 3.07 6.49
CA LEU A 130 -12.96 2.33 5.30
C LEU A 130 -13.80 2.77 4.09
N PHE A 131 -13.38 2.37 2.90
CA PHE A 131 -14.12 2.54 1.64
C PHE A 131 -14.49 4.00 1.33
N GLN A 132 -13.58 4.92 1.54
CA GLN A 132 -13.82 6.36 1.40
C GLN A 132 -14.05 6.81 -0.06
N GLY A 133 -13.66 6.01 -1.06
CA GLY A 133 -13.98 6.23 -2.47
C GLY A 133 -15.35 5.69 -2.88
N GLY A 134 -15.97 4.83 -2.07
CA GLY A 134 -17.25 4.18 -2.35
C GLY A 134 -17.13 2.74 -2.84
N GLY A 135 -15.92 2.22 -3.06
CA GLY A 135 -15.68 0.84 -3.50
C GLY A 135 -16.24 -0.22 -2.55
N GLY A 136 -16.48 -1.43 -3.06
CA GLY A 136 -16.97 -2.55 -2.24
C GLY A 136 -15.87 -3.33 -1.55
N ILE A 137 -14.64 -3.18 -2.02
CA ILE A 137 -13.43 -3.83 -1.49
C ILE A 137 -12.35 -2.76 -1.28
N GLU A 138 -11.65 -2.85 -0.15
CA GLU A 138 -10.46 -2.05 0.11
C GLU A 138 -9.26 -2.96 0.43
N ILE A 139 -8.07 -2.66 -0.11
CA ILE A 139 -6.87 -3.49 0.05
C ILE A 139 -5.78 -2.72 0.77
N TRP A 140 -5.15 -3.37 1.77
CA TRP A 140 -3.97 -2.88 2.48
C TRP A 140 -2.78 -3.81 2.28
N SER A 141 -1.58 -3.23 2.28
CA SER A 141 -0.32 -3.98 2.31
C SER A 141 0.43 -3.68 3.62
N LEU A 142 0.39 -4.61 4.55
CA LEU A 142 1.01 -4.43 5.87
C LEU A 142 2.53 -4.20 5.82
N PRO A 143 3.29 -4.81 4.89
CA PRO A 143 4.69 -4.44 4.67
C PRO A 143 4.88 -2.95 4.37
N LYS A 144 4.01 -2.34 3.55
CA LYS A 144 4.09 -0.92 3.21
C LYS A 144 3.61 -0.01 4.34
N ILE A 145 2.69 -0.50 5.18
CA ILE A 145 2.11 0.28 6.29
C ILE A 145 2.95 0.14 7.55
N LEU A 146 3.30 -1.09 7.95
CA LEU A 146 3.93 -1.41 9.23
C LEU A 146 5.37 -1.92 9.12
N GLY A 147 5.85 -2.28 7.92
CA GLY A 147 7.18 -2.88 7.71
C GLY A 147 7.24 -4.36 8.09
N THR A 148 6.13 -5.09 8.07
CA THR A 148 6.08 -6.55 8.28
C THR A 148 6.69 -7.30 7.10
N THR A 149 7.03 -8.57 7.29
CA THR A 149 7.57 -9.42 6.21
C THR A 149 6.54 -9.88 5.20
N GLY A 150 5.26 -9.78 5.54
CA GLY A 150 4.14 -10.11 4.69
C GLY A 150 2.83 -9.59 5.26
N GLY A 151 1.73 -10.01 4.67
CA GLY A 151 0.38 -9.65 5.07
C GLY A 151 -0.27 -8.63 4.14
N GLY A 152 -1.43 -8.99 3.66
CA GLY A 152 -2.37 -8.13 2.97
C GLY A 152 -3.74 -8.25 3.62
N ILE A 153 -4.40 -7.14 3.82
CA ILE A 153 -5.78 -7.14 4.32
C ILE A 153 -6.70 -6.80 3.16
N LEU A 154 -7.70 -7.64 2.97
CA LEU A 154 -8.82 -7.35 2.10
C LEU A 154 -10.00 -7.03 3.01
N TRP A 155 -10.48 -5.80 2.95
CA TRP A 155 -11.67 -5.36 3.63
C TRP A 155 -12.88 -5.55 2.74
N CYS A 156 -13.95 -6.16 3.28
CA CYS A 156 -15.21 -6.38 2.62
C CYS A 156 -16.31 -5.56 3.28
N ARG A 157 -17.29 -5.12 2.49
CA ARG A 157 -18.58 -4.63 3.03
C ARG A 157 -19.55 -5.78 3.29
N SER A 158 -19.49 -6.84 2.46
CA SER A 158 -20.39 -7.98 2.52
C SER A 158 -19.82 -9.13 3.35
N PRO A 159 -20.57 -9.64 4.35
CA PRO A 159 -20.20 -10.85 5.09
C PRO A 159 -20.06 -12.07 4.18
N GLU A 160 -20.88 -12.19 3.15
CA GLU A 160 -20.87 -13.32 2.21
C GLU A 160 -19.56 -13.33 1.41
N GLN A 161 -19.09 -12.16 0.95
CA GLN A 161 -17.78 -12.03 0.30
C GLN A 161 -16.64 -12.43 1.24
N ALA A 162 -16.67 -11.96 2.49
CA ALA A 162 -15.66 -12.31 3.48
C ALA A 162 -15.60 -13.82 3.74
N VAL A 163 -16.76 -14.48 3.87
CA VAL A 163 -16.84 -15.94 4.03
C VAL A 163 -16.27 -16.67 2.82
N ALA A 164 -16.62 -16.26 1.60
CA ALA A 164 -16.10 -16.86 0.37
C ALA A 164 -14.58 -16.72 0.26
N LEU A 165 -14.06 -15.53 0.57
CA LEU A 165 -12.62 -15.26 0.56
C LEU A 165 -11.85 -16.07 1.61
N ARG A 166 -12.39 -16.19 2.84
CA ARG A 166 -11.79 -17.02 3.90
C ARG A 166 -11.74 -18.49 3.47
N ARG A 167 -12.80 -19.00 2.82
CA ARG A 167 -12.80 -20.38 2.26
C ARG A 167 -11.71 -20.54 1.22
N LEU A 168 -11.67 -19.68 0.19
CA LEU A 168 -10.64 -19.70 -0.86
C LEU A 168 -9.22 -19.62 -0.28
N ARG A 169 -8.99 -18.74 0.72
CA ARG A 169 -7.70 -18.64 1.40
C ARG A 169 -7.33 -19.92 2.14
N ASN A 170 -8.28 -20.51 2.87
CA ASN A 170 -8.01 -21.68 3.72
C ASN A 170 -7.69 -22.94 2.90
N ASP A 171 -8.19 -23.02 1.67
CA ASP A 171 -7.88 -24.10 0.72
C ASP A 171 -6.47 -23.97 0.12
N GLN A 172 -5.78 -22.84 0.35
CA GLN A 172 -4.44 -22.61 -0.15
C GLN A 172 -3.36 -23.21 0.76
N LYS A 173 -2.20 -23.51 0.15
CA LYS A 173 -0.97 -23.80 0.91
C LYS A 173 -0.56 -22.56 1.70
N ASN A 174 0.00 -22.75 2.90
CA ASN A 174 0.47 -21.64 3.71
C ASN A 174 1.76 -21.03 3.13
N ALA A 175 1.97 -19.75 3.45
CA ALA A 175 3.08 -18.95 2.93
C ALA A 175 4.41 -19.11 3.72
N THR A 176 4.64 -20.19 4.46
CA THR A 176 5.88 -20.39 5.23
C THR A 176 7.12 -20.30 4.35
N PHE A 177 7.08 -20.93 3.17
CA PHE A 177 8.15 -20.85 2.19
C PHE A 177 8.38 -19.40 1.70
N LEU A 178 7.31 -18.66 1.41
CA LEU A 178 7.40 -17.24 1.01
C LEU A 178 7.99 -16.38 2.11
N TRP A 179 7.64 -16.63 3.36
CA TRP A 179 8.23 -15.93 4.50
C TRP A 179 9.75 -16.16 4.55
N GLY A 180 10.20 -17.41 4.39
CA GLY A 180 11.63 -17.73 4.31
C GLY A 180 12.33 -17.04 3.13
N LEU A 181 11.73 -17.09 1.93
CA LEU A 181 12.25 -16.39 0.75
C LEU A 181 12.33 -14.86 0.97
N ARG A 182 11.35 -14.27 1.66
CA ARG A 182 11.37 -12.84 1.97
C ARG A 182 12.53 -12.47 2.89
N LEU A 183 12.77 -13.26 3.93
CA LEU A 183 13.90 -13.04 4.84
C LEU A 183 15.25 -13.19 4.12
N LEU A 184 15.41 -14.25 3.35
CA LEU A 184 16.60 -14.47 2.53
C LEU A 184 16.78 -13.38 1.48
N GLY A 185 15.68 -12.88 0.91
CA GLY A 185 15.67 -11.82 -0.09
C GLY A 185 16.21 -10.48 0.40
N CYS A 186 16.28 -10.25 1.72
CA CYS A 186 16.98 -9.10 2.28
C CYS A 186 18.50 -9.13 2.01
N TYR A 187 19.07 -10.31 1.75
CA TYR A 187 20.50 -10.54 1.57
C TYR A 187 20.85 -11.15 0.21
N ASN A 188 19.86 -11.71 -0.51
CA ASN A 188 20.07 -12.45 -1.75
C ASN A 188 19.04 -12.05 -2.82
N THR A 189 19.53 -11.47 -3.92
CA THR A 189 18.68 -10.98 -5.03
C THR A 189 17.91 -12.10 -5.75
N PHE A 190 18.45 -13.31 -5.81
CA PHE A 190 17.75 -14.46 -6.40
C PHE A 190 16.56 -14.89 -5.54
N ALA A 191 16.74 -15.02 -4.23
CA ALA A 191 15.63 -15.31 -3.31
C ALA A 191 14.54 -14.22 -3.37
N HIS A 192 14.93 -12.95 -3.50
CA HIS A 192 14.00 -11.83 -3.69
C HIS A 192 13.17 -11.98 -4.97
N LYS A 193 13.78 -12.34 -6.10
CA LYS A 193 13.09 -12.57 -7.37
C LYS A 193 12.12 -13.74 -7.30
N LEU A 194 12.51 -14.86 -6.68
CA LEU A 194 11.64 -16.01 -6.47
C LEU A 194 10.43 -15.65 -5.60
N TRP A 195 10.65 -14.89 -4.52
CA TRP A 195 9.58 -14.39 -3.67
C TRP A 195 8.58 -13.54 -4.47
N GLN A 196 9.05 -12.58 -5.25
CA GLN A 196 8.19 -11.72 -6.08
C GLN A 196 7.35 -12.52 -7.09
N GLY A 197 7.90 -13.58 -7.67
CA GLY A 197 7.17 -14.43 -8.61
C GLY A 197 6.05 -15.27 -7.97
N ALA A 198 6.22 -15.68 -6.71
CA ALA A 198 5.31 -16.59 -6.01
C ALA A 198 4.25 -15.86 -5.15
N GLU A 199 4.47 -14.60 -4.79
CA GLU A 199 3.68 -13.85 -3.82
C GLU A 199 2.18 -13.75 -4.17
N ALA A 200 1.84 -13.63 -5.46
CA ALA A 200 0.45 -13.48 -5.91
C ALA A 200 -0.36 -14.78 -5.83
N SER A 201 0.31 -15.93 -5.81
CA SER A 201 -0.34 -17.24 -5.96
C SER A 201 -0.63 -17.95 -4.65
N ILE A 202 -0.07 -17.48 -3.52
CA ILE A 202 -0.19 -18.12 -2.22
C ILE A 202 -0.98 -17.22 -1.28
N GLY A 203 -2.26 -17.54 -1.08
CA GLY A 203 -3.18 -16.70 -0.30
C GLY A 203 -3.06 -16.85 1.21
N LYS A 204 -2.81 -18.08 1.71
CA LYS A 204 -2.84 -18.37 3.15
C LYS A 204 -1.56 -17.90 3.85
N PRO A 205 -1.65 -16.96 4.83
CA PRO A 205 -0.48 -16.52 5.58
C PRO A 205 0.09 -17.66 6.43
N SER A 206 1.40 -17.63 6.70
CA SER A 206 2.02 -18.53 7.65
C SER A 206 1.72 -18.10 9.09
N ARG A 207 1.81 -19.05 10.04
CA ARG A 207 1.68 -18.74 11.47
C ARG A 207 2.75 -17.76 11.96
N LEU A 208 3.91 -17.73 11.32
CA LEU A 208 4.98 -16.77 11.61
C LEU A 208 4.61 -15.37 11.16
N GLN A 209 4.03 -15.24 9.96
CA GLN A 209 3.52 -13.95 9.48
C GLN A 209 2.38 -13.43 10.35
N THR A 210 1.44 -14.28 10.73
CA THR A 210 0.31 -13.86 11.58
C THR A 210 0.75 -13.43 12.97
N GLY A 211 1.74 -14.09 13.57
CA GLY A 211 2.35 -13.67 14.83
C GLY A 211 3.03 -12.30 14.75
N GLU A 212 3.84 -12.09 13.71
CA GLU A 212 4.49 -10.80 13.43
C GLU A 212 3.46 -9.68 13.24
N ILE A 213 2.40 -9.94 12.45
CA ILE A 213 1.35 -8.97 12.18
C ILE A 213 0.60 -8.61 13.46
N LEU A 214 0.19 -9.61 14.26
CA LEU A 214 -0.54 -9.38 15.50
C LEU A 214 0.24 -8.46 16.44
N ASN A 215 1.54 -8.70 16.58
CA ASN A 215 2.43 -7.86 17.38
C ASN A 215 2.60 -6.45 16.78
N ALA A 216 2.70 -6.35 15.45
CA ALA A 216 2.81 -5.05 14.78
C ALA A 216 1.54 -4.19 14.95
N LEU A 217 0.35 -4.83 15.01
CA LEU A 217 -0.92 -4.15 15.27
C LEU A 217 -0.98 -3.53 16.67
N ASP A 218 -0.28 -4.08 17.68
CA ASP A 218 -0.17 -3.47 19.02
C ASP A 218 0.52 -2.10 18.98
N GLY A 219 1.39 -1.90 18.00
CA GLY A 219 2.09 -0.63 17.77
C GLY A 219 1.35 0.38 16.91
N TRP A 220 0.12 0.10 16.44
CA TRP A 220 -0.59 0.91 15.46
C TRP A 220 -0.73 2.38 15.87
N GLU A 221 -1.18 2.63 17.09
CA GLU A 221 -1.34 3.99 17.62
C GLU A 221 -0.01 4.76 17.65
N LYS A 222 1.07 4.12 18.10
CA LYS A 222 2.41 4.72 18.12
C LYS A 222 2.87 5.09 16.71
N VAL A 223 2.65 4.21 15.72
CA VAL A 223 2.98 4.46 14.31
C VAL A 223 2.14 5.61 13.77
N THR A 224 0.86 5.67 14.12
CA THR A 224 -0.06 6.75 13.75
C THR A 224 0.43 8.10 14.27
N LEU A 225 0.72 8.21 15.57
CA LEU A 225 1.19 9.45 16.19
C LEU A 225 2.54 9.92 15.62
N ASP A 226 3.48 9.01 15.40
CA ASP A 226 4.78 9.34 14.79
C ASP A 226 4.61 9.85 13.35
N ARG A 227 3.74 9.20 12.56
CA ARG A 227 3.48 9.59 11.17
C ARG A 227 2.71 10.91 11.08
N GLN A 228 1.73 11.14 11.97
CA GLN A 228 1.01 12.41 12.08
C GLN A 228 1.98 13.56 12.36
N ARG A 229 2.86 13.43 13.35
CA ARG A 229 3.87 14.44 13.67
C ARG A 229 4.76 14.81 12.48
N LYS A 230 5.15 13.81 11.68
CA LYS A 230 5.98 14.04 10.48
C LYS A 230 5.16 14.66 9.34
N PHE A 231 3.90 14.26 9.22
CA PHE A 231 2.96 14.85 8.27
C PHE A 231 2.77 16.34 8.57
N ASP A 232 2.49 16.71 9.82
CA ASP A 232 2.32 18.10 10.23
C ASP A 232 3.56 18.95 9.92
N LEU A 233 4.75 18.38 10.06
CA LEU A 233 6.01 19.05 9.74
C LEU A 233 6.20 19.30 8.23
N ALA A 234 5.71 18.44 7.37
CA ALA A 234 6.03 18.41 5.93
C ALA A 234 4.82 18.70 5.02
N SER A 235 3.60 18.67 5.53
CA SER A 235 2.36 18.81 4.73
C SER A 235 2.27 20.11 3.92
N SER A 236 2.83 21.20 4.44
CA SER A 236 2.86 22.49 3.73
C SER A 236 3.67 22.47 2.42
N LEU A 237 4.47 21.42 2.19
CA LEU A 237 5.24 21.23 0.97
C LEU A 237 4.47 20.48 -0.12
N ALA A 238 3.36 19.81 0.25
CA ALA A 238 2.52 19.12 -0.69
C ALA A 238 1.75 20.09 -1.60
N PRO A 239 1.49 19.72 -2.87
CA PRO A 239 0.63 20.51 -3.75
C PRO A 239 -0.76 20.70 -3.16
N LYS A 240 -1.31 21.92 -3.23
CA LYS A 240 -2.62 22.28 -2.64
C LYS A 240 -3.81 21.52 -3.26
N TRP A 241 -3.66 21.04 -4.50
CA TRP A 241 -4.70 20.26 -5.17
C TRP A 241 -4.78 18.81 -4.70
N LEU A 242 -3.79 18.35 -3.92
CA LEU A 242 -3.83 17.02 -3.33
C LEU A 242 -4.70 17.01 -2.07
N ASN A 243 -5.78 16.25 -2.13
CA ASN A 243 -6.66 16.05 -1.00
C ASN A 243 -6.32 14.74 -0.28
N LEU A 244 -5.81 14.86 0.94
CA LEU A 244 -5.69 13.70 1.81
C LEU A 244 -7.08 13.26 2.23
N LYS A 245 -7.38 11.97 2.12
CA LYS A 245 -8.62 11.42 2.67
C LYS A 245 -8.62 11.60 4.19
N ALA A 246 -9.81 11.88 4.71
CA ALA A 246 -10.01 11.97 6.16
C ALA A 246 -9.49 10.70 6.85
N ASP A 247 -8.92 10.86 8.03
CA ASP A 247 -8.42 9.76 8.87
C ASP A 247 -7.30 8.90 8.25
N ARG A 248 -6.70 9.32 7.10
CA ARG A 248 -5.57 8.62 6.48
C ARG A 248 -4.29 9.42 6.60
N LEU A 249 -3.20 8.70 6.87
CA LEU A 249 -1.86 9.26 6.94
C LEU A 249 -0.99 8.68 5.81
N PRO A 250 -0.38 9.54 4.99
CA PRO A 250 0.47 9.10 3.90
C PRO A 250 1.78 8.49 4.42
N CYS A 251 2.41 7.64 3.62
CA CYS A 251 3.77 7.18 3.88
C CYS A 251 4.82 8.15 3.32
N VAL A 252 4.41 9.01 2.39
CA VAL A 252 5.24 10.03 1.75
C VAL A 252 4.47 11.34 1.56
N ILE A 253 5.19 12.44 1.45
CA ILE A 253 4.68 13.73 0.95
C ILE A 253 5.15 13.90 -0.49
N PRO A 254 4.25 13.96 -1.48
CA PRO A 254 4.61 14.26 -2.86
C PRO A 254 4.95 15.73 -3.02
N ILE A 255 6.06 16.03 -3.69
CA ILE A 255 6.55 17.40 -3.88
C ILE A 255 6.65 17.70 -5.37
N LEU A 256 6.14 18.87 -5.78
CA LEU A 256 6.39 19.41 -7.11
C LEU A 256 7.74 20.14 -7.16
N LEU A 257 8.50 19.86 -8.20
CA LEU A 257 9.77 20.55 -8.45
C LEU A 257 9.60 21.67 -9.48
N LYS A 258 10.37 22.76 -9.35
CA LYS A 258 10.45 23.82 -10.34
C LYS A 258 10.90 23.31 -11.70
N ASN A 259 11.84 22.37 -11.68
CA ASN A 259 12.35 21.67 -12.86
C ASN A 259 12.35 20.16 -12.58
N ASN A 260 11.56 19.42 -13.33
CA ASN A 260 11.45 17.96 -13.18
C ASN A 260 12.75 17.23 -13.52
N ASN A 261 13.65 17.82 -14.33
CA ASN A 261 14.91 17.22 -14.69
C ASN A 261 15.89 17.11 -13.50
N ASP A 262 15.69 17.91 -12.46
CA ASP A 262 16.50 17.87 -11.23
C ASP A 262 16.10 16.73 -10.28
N GLY A 263 14.94 16.13 -10.50
CA GLY A 263 14.31 15.23 -9.53
C GLY A 263 15.12 13.99 -9.20
N GLU A 264 15.69 13.31 -10.21
CA GLU A 264 16.51 12.12 -9.96
C GLU A 264 17.83 12.47 -9.26
N LYS A 265 18.45 13.60 -9.62
CA LYS A 265 19.64 14.11 -8.93
C LYS A 265 19.34 14.46 -7.47
N LEU A 266 18.25 15.15 -7.22
CA LEU A 266 17.79 15.50 -5.86
C LEU A 266 17.44 14.26 -5.05
N ALA A 267 16.74 13.28 -5.65
CA ALA A 267 16.46 12.01 -5.00
C ALA A 267 17.74 11.31 -4.56
N LEU A 268 18.72 11.23 -5.43
CA LEU A 268 20.03 10.64 -5.14
C LEU A 268 20.75 11.38 -4.01
N GLN A 269 20.81 12.72 -4.07
CA GLN A 269 21.43 13.57 -3.04
C GLN A 269 20.71 13.45 -1.69
N ALA A 270 19.39 13.41 -1.71
CA ALA A 270 18.57 13.17 -0.54
C ALA A 270 18.60 11.72 -0.04
N GLY A 271 19.22 10.81 -0.81
CA GLY A 271 19.24 9.37 -0.52
C GLY A 271 17.85 8.73 -0.58
N ILE A 272 16.94 9.25 -1.40
CA ILE A 272 15.60 8.67 -1.64
C ILE A 272 15.74 7.64 -2.76
N SER A 273 15.54 6.37 -2.42
CA SER A 273 15.81 5.24 -3.34
C SER A 273 14.80 5.09 -4.48
N SER A 274 13.62 5.71 -4.35
CA SER A 274 12.54 5.54 -5.34
C SER A 274 12.65 6.43 -6.57
N GLY A 275 13.48 7.48 -6.54
CA GLY A 275 13.45 8.52 -7.56
C GLY A 275 12.11 9.27 -7.60
N GLN A 276 11.81 9.87 -8.75
CA GLN A 276 10.50 10.51 -9.01
C GLN A 276 9.42 9.46 -9.28
N ARG A 277 8.15 9.88 -9.08
CA ARG A 277 6.95 9.08 -9.34
C ARG A 277 5.90 9.91 -10.06
N MET A 278 4.96 9.24 -10.72
CA MET A 278 3.79 9.86 -11.31
C MET A 278 2.61 9.79 -10.35
N ILE A 279 1.81 10.84 -10.33
CA ILE A 279 0.55 10.92 -9.59
C ILE A 279 -0.53 11.49 -10.51
N GLU A 280 -1.76 11.05 -10.34
CA GLU A 280 -2.91 11.60 -11.07
C GLU A 280 -3.30 12.97 -10.51
N ARG A 281 -3.67 13.88 -11.40
CA ARG A 281 -4.32 15.15 -11.08
C ARG A 281 -5.54 15.31 -11.98
N TYR A 282 -6.67 15.56 -11.36
CA TYR A 282 -7.90 15.85 -12.08
C TYR A 282 -8.13 17.35 -12.11
N ASN A 283 -8.35 17.92 -13.29
CA ASN A 283 -8.70 19.31 -13.46
C ASN A 283 -10.21 19.54 -13.22
N ALA A 284 -10.64 20.81 -13.28
CA ALA A 284 -12.04 21.18 -13.06
C ALA A 284 -13.03 20.54 -14.05
N SER A 285 -12.57 20.13 -15.25
CA SER A 285 -13.40 19.41 -16.24
C SER A 285 -13.44 17.89 -16.00
N GLY A 286 -12.73 17.38 -14.99
CA GLY A 286 -12.61 15.95 -14.71
C GLY A 286 -11.58 15.22 -15.57
N ALA A 287 -10.86 15.94 -16.46
CA ALA A 287 -9.79 15.32 -17.23
C ALA A 287 -8.58 15.04 -16.34
N CYS A 288 -8.03 13.83 -16.49
CA CYS A 288 -6.85 13.37 -15.76
C CYS A 288 -5.57 13.75 -16.47
N GLU A 289 -4.63 14.35 -15.76
CA GLU A 289 -3.24 14.52 -16.16
C GLU A 289 -2.30 13.76 -15.22
N LEU A 290 -1.17 13.33 -15.73
CA LEU A 290 -0.14 12.64 -14.95
C LEU A 290 0.96 13.63 -14.60
N VAL A 291 1.16 13.84 -13.31
CA VAL A 291 2.10 14.82 -12.77
C VAL A 291 3.28 14.10 -12.12
N ARG A 292 4.50 14.55 -12.47
CA ARG A 292 5.72 14.01 -11.87
C ARG A 292 6.00 14.69 -10.53
N VAL A 293 6.23 13.88 -9.50
CA VAL A 293 6.51 14.34 -8.13
C VAL A 293 7.73 13.64 -7.54
N LEU A 294 8.39 14.29 -6.59
CA LEU A 294 9.41 13.68 -5.74
C LEU A 294 8.74 13.26 -4.41
N PRO A 295 8.63 11.95 -4.12
CA PRO A 295 8.02 11.47 -2.88
C PRO A 295 9.00 11.56 -1.71
N ILE A 296 8.69 12.36 -0.68
CA ILE A 296 9.48 12.46 0.55
C ILE A 296 8.93 11.49 1.58
N PRO A 297 9.70 10.48 2.01
CA PRO A 297 9.23 9.52 2.98
C PRO A 297 9.02 10.12 4.37
N ILE A 298 7.87 9.81 5.00
CA ILE A 298 7.51 10.23 6.36
C ILE A 298 7.09 9.06 7.26
N HIS A 299 7.30 7.83 6.83
CA HIS A 299 6.96 6.64 7.61
C HIS A 299 7.87 6.44 8.84
N GLN A 300 7.56 5.46 9.67
CA GLN A 300 8.16 5.22 10.99
C GLN A 300 9.68 4.95 10.99
N ASP A 301 10.27 4.50 9.87
CA ASP A 301 11.71 4.24 9.79
C ASP A 301 12.53 5.50 9.44
N VAL A 302 11.86 6.63 9.17
CA VAL A 302 12.50 7.92 8.89
C VAL A 302 12.48 8.76 10.16
N SER A 303 13.66 9.09 10.71
CA SER A 303 13.72 9.98 11.87
C SER A 303 13.31 11.42 11.50
N VAL A 304 12.82 12.18 12.49
CA VAL A 304 12.47 13.61 12.31
C VAL A 304 13.67 14.41 11.80
N ASP A 305 14.88 14.13 12.31
CA ASP A 305 16.10 14.85 11.88
C ASP A 305 16.46 14.51 10.44
N ARG A 306 16.29 13.24 10.03
CA ARG A 306 16.48 12.84 8.64
C ARG A 306 15.48 13.54 7.73
N LEU A 307 14.20 13.60 8.14
CA LEU A 307 13.16 14.33 7.40
C LEU A 307 13.52 15.81 7.23
N LYS A 308 13.92 16.50 8.31
CA LYS A 308 14.38 17.90 8.25
C LYS A 308 15.57 18.08 7.31
N THR A 309 16.54 17.17 7.33
CA THR A 309 17.70 17.20 6.42
C THR A 309 17.25 17.12 4.97
N ILE A 310 16.34 16.18 4.63
CA ILE A 310 15.78 16.04 3.30
C ILE A 310 15.03 17.33 2.89
N MET A 311 14.15 17.83 3.76
CA MET A 311 13.38 19.05 3.49
C MET A 311 14.28 20.27 3.22
N ASN A 312 15.32 20.48 4.02
CA ASN A 312 16.25 21.58 3.82
C ASN A 312 17.00 21.48 2.48
N LEU A 313 17.39 20.26 2.09
CA LEU A 313 18.06 20.03 0.82
C LEU A 313 17.18 20.37 -0.39
N ILE A 314 15.90 19.98 -0.36
CA ILE A 314 14.99 20.13 -1.51
C ILE A 314 14.27 21.48 -1.53
N LYS A 315 14.14 22.18 -0.41
CA LYS A 315 13.40 23.45 -0.27
C LYS A 315 13.67 24.47 -1.40
N PRO A 316 14.91 24.71 -1.86
CA PRO A 316 15.19 25.67 -2.95
C PRO A 316 14.57 25.28 -4.29
N TYR A 317 14.28 24.00 -4.48
CA TYR A 317 13.81 23.40 -5.74
C TYR A 317 12.31 23.18 -5.79
N ILE A 318 11.60 23.43 -4.69
CA ILE A 318 10.15 23.22 -4.61
C ILE A 318 9.43 24.26 -5.45
N ARG A 319 8.50 23.81 -6.28
CA ARG A 319 7.48 24.62 -6.91
C ARG A 319 6.34 24.81 -5.91
N ILE A 320 6.17 26.02 -5.44
CA ILE A 320 5.00 26.39 -4.62
C ILE A 320 3.88 26.72 -5.62
N ASP A 321 2.87 25.87 -5.68
CA ASP A 321 1.64 26.20 -6.40
C ASP A 321 0.93 27.30 -5.60
N ILE A 322 0.84 28.47 -6.21
CA ILE A 322 0.15 29.66 -5.68
C ILE A 322 -1.36 29.43 -5.76
#